data_ed0af8314596086e8e5b5607a244dad3
#
_entry.id   ed0af8314596086e8e5b5607a244dad3
#
_cell.length_a   1.000
_cell.length_b   1.000
_cell.length_c   1.000
_cell.angle_alpha   90.00
_cell.angle_beta   90.00
_cell.angle_gamma   90.00
#
_symmetry.space_group_name_H-M   'P 1'
#
loop_
_entity.id
_entity.type
_entity.pdbx_description
1 polymer ?
#
loop_
_entity_poly.entity_id
_entity_poly.type
_entity_poly.pdbx_seq_one_letter_code
_entity_poly.pdbx_strand_id
1 'polypeptide(L)'
;MARHLSTKHYGHNIGLSAVFRQPNADHSHCHLLHGYSLAFTFTFGCDKLDNKNWAVDFGGLKPLKKWLEDHFDHKTAIDKDDPHLEKFMELQELDLAEIVVMDGVGAEKFAEHAFNFADKLVREMSDDRCFCCLLYTSDAADE
;
A
#
# COMPACT_ATOMS: atom_id res chain seq x y z
N MET A 1 1.65 -24.66 2.79
CA MET A 1 2.05 -23.91 4.00
C MET A 1 3.51 -23.48 3.88
N ALA A 2 3.81 -22.24 4.24
CA ALA A 2 5.17 -21.74 4.14
C ALA A 2 6.04 -22.30 5.27
N ARG A 3 7.24 -22.80 4.91
CA ARG A 3 8.26 -23.23 5.86
C ARG A 3 9.21 -22.11 6.25
N HIS A 4 9.40 -21.17 5.34
CA HIS A 4 10.31 -20.05 5.54
C HIS A 4 9.57 -18.76 5.33
N LEU A 5 9.77 -17.80 6.23
CA LEU A 5 9.17 -16.48 6.15
C LEU A 5 10.28 -15.43 6.13
N SER A 6 10.05 -14.38 5.37
CA SER A 6 10.94 -13.23 5.31
C SER A 6 10.10 -11.96 5.34
N THR A 7 10.55 -10.97 6.08
CA THR A 7 9.77 -9.75 6.31
C THR A 7 10.51 -8.54 5.75
N LYS A 8 9.78 -7.69 5.01
CA LYS A 8 10.27 -6.42 4.51
C LYS A 8 9.39 -5.29 5.06
N HIS A 9 10.03 -4.35 5.72
CA HIS A 9 9.35 -3.22 6.36
C HIS A 9 9.66 -1.93 5.61
N TYR A 10 8.59 -1.19 5.25
CA TYR A 10 8.67 0.17 4.74
C TYR A 10 8.07 1.08 5.81
N GLY A 11 8.95 1.64 6.64
CA GLY A 11 8.53 2.39 7.83
C GLY A 11 8.13 3.82 7.54
N HIS A 12 7.76 4.53 8.59
CA HIS A 12 7.34 5.93 8.50
C HIS A 12 8.45 6.85 7.99
N ASN A 13 9.72 6.43 8.14
CA ASN A 13 10.87 7.19 7.64
C ASN A 13 10.96 7.23 6.11
N ILE A 14 10.23 6.38 5.40
CA ILE A 14 10.16 6.40 3.93
C ILE A 14 9.42 7.66 3.45
N GLY A 15 8.49 8.19 4.25
CA GLY A 15 7.77 9.40 3.91
C GLY A 15 6.54 9.18 3.05
N LEU A 16 5.85 8.05 3.24
CA LEU A 16 4.59 7.77 2.54
C LEU A 16 3.46 8.59 3.18
N SER A 17 3.33 9.82 2.72
CA SER A 17 2.37 10.79 3.23
C SER A 17 1.15 10.82 2.33
N ALA A 18 0.02 10.38 2.84
CA ALA A 18 -1.22 10.29 2.08
C ALA A 18 -2.36 10.99 2.80
N VAL A 19 -3.28 11.54 2.01
CA VAL A 19 -4.53 12.12 2.49
C VAL A 19 -5.66 11.30 1.91
N PHE A 20 -6.66 11.01 2.73
CA PHE A 20 -7.87 10.36 2.25
C PHE A 20 -9.05 10.66 3.16
N ARG A 21 -10.24 10.26 2.75
CA ARG A 21 -11.45 10.33 3.54
C ARG A 21 -12.28 9.06 3.35
N GLN A 22 -13.13 8.76 4.32
CA GLN A 22 -14.10 7.68 4.22
C GLN A 22 -15.46 8.28 3.87
N PRO A 23 -15.90 8.22 2.61
CA PRO A 23 -17.12 8.92 2.19
C PRO A 23 -18.39 8.39 2.84
N ASN A 24 -18.35 7.15 3.36
CA ASN A 24 -19.51 6.53 4.00
C ASN A 24 -19.49 6.62 5.53
N ALA A 25 -18.50 7.28 6.12
CA ALA A 25 -18.36 7.38 7.57
C ALA A 25 -19.04 8.64 8.12
N ASP A 26 -20.35 8.77 7.89
CA ASP A 26 -21.16 9.93 8.29
C ASP A 26 -21.15 10.20 9.79
N HIS A 27 -20.93 9.15 10.56
CA HIS A 27 -20.99 9.17 12.03
C HIS A 27 -19.70 9.67 12.69
N SER A 28 -18.66 9.93 11.92
CA SER A 28 -17.35 10.29 12.46
C SER A 28 -16.65 11.33 11.60
N HIS A 29 -15.58 11.91 12.14
CA HIS A 29 -14.75 12.86 11.39
C HIS A 29 -13.95 12.20 10.27
N CYS A 30 -13.99 10.88 10.15
CA CYS A 30 -13.29 10.15 9.08
C CYS A 30 -13.85 10.45 7.69
N HIS A 31 -15.04 11.07 7.59
CA HIS A 31 -15.57 11.52 6.31
C HIS A 31 -14.84 12.75 5.77
N LEU A 32 -14.09 13.45 6.61
CA LEU A 32 -13.27 14.59 6.21
C LEU A 32 -11.89 14.14 5.73
N LEU A 33 -11.31 14.90 4.81
CA LEU A 33 -9.93 14.65 4.42
C LEU A 33 -9.01 14.82 5.62
N HIS A 34 -8.12 13.86 5.80
CA HIS A 34 -7.09 13.95 6.84
C HIS A 34 -5.85 13.18 6.39
N GLY A 35 -4.72 13.60 6.91
CA GLY A 35 -3.42 13.09 6.49
C GLY A 35 -2.92 11.97 7.36
N TYR A 36 -2.19 11.05 6.74
CA TYR A 36 -1.57 9.91 7.39
C TYR A 36 -0.13 9.76 6.95
N SER A 37 0.72 9.34 7.88
CA SER A 37 2.05 8.82 7.57
C SER A 37 1.96 7.31 7.62
N LEU A 38 2.08 6.66 6.47
CA LEU A 38 1.85 5.22 6.35
C LEU A 38 3.14 4.43 6.49
N ALA A 39 3.01 3.23 7.04
CA ALA A 39 4.06 2.22 7.05
C ALA A 39 3.46 0.87 6.64
N PHE A 40 4.24 0.07 5.91
CA PHE A 40 3.81 -1.23 5.41
C PHE A 40 4.84 -2.28 5.80
N THR A 41 4.37 -3.40 6.31
CA THR A 41 5.22 -4.54 6.63
C THR A 41 4.72 -5.76 5.89
N PHE A 42 5.52 -6.26 4.97
CA PHE A 42 5.19 -7.43 4.13
C PHE A 42 5.88 -8.67 4.68
N THR A 43 5.15 -9.77 4.77
CA THR A 43 5.72 -11.07 5.08
C THR A 43 5.58 -11.96 3.85
N PHE A 44 6.71 -12.46 3.37
CA PHE A 44 6.79 -13.36 2.23
C PHE A 44 7.09 -14.77 2.72
N GLY A 45 6.53 -15.76 2.05
CA GLY A 45 6.71 -17.15 2.43
C GLY A 45 7.07 -18.04 1.25
N CYS A 46 7.71 -19.14 1.56
CA CYS A 46 7.99 -20.20 0.59
C CYS A 46 8.20 -21.54 1.31
N ASP A 47 8.02 -22.64 0.59
CA ASP A 47 8.33 -23.95 1.11
C ASP A 47 9.81 -24.28 0.96
N LYS A 48 10.40 -23.85 -0.16
CA LYS A 48 11.81 -24.10 -0.47
C LYS A 48 12.52 -22.79 -0.76
N LEU A 49 13.68 -22.62 -0.17
CA LEU A 49 14.56 -21.50 -0.47
C LEU A 49 15.13 -21.64 -1.89
N ASP A 50 15.59 -20.52 -2.44
CA ASP A 50 16.28 -20.56 -3.73
C ASP A 50 17.74 -21.04 -3.57
N ASN A 51 18.51 -20.99 -4.66
CA ASN A 51 19.91 -21.45 -4.65
C ASN A 51 20.83 -20.56 -3.82
N LYS A 52 20.36 -19.41 -3.34
CA LYS A 52 21.08 -18.51 -2.44
C LYS A 52 20.58 -18.61 -1.01
N ASN A 53 19.67 -19.55 -0.74
CA ASN A 53 19.00 -19.73 0.56
C ASN A 53 18.11 -18.53 0.94
N TRP A 54 17.52 -17.88 -0.05
CA TRP A 54 16.57 -16.79 0.17
C TRP A 54 15.13 -17.23 -0.07
N ALA A 55 14.22 -16.69 0.73
CA ALA A 55 12.79 -16.76 0.43
C ALA A 55 12.44 -15.82 -0.71
N VAL A 56 12.97 -14.59 -0.65
CA VAL A 56 12.75 -13.57 -1.66
C VAL A 56 14.01 -12.72 -1.81
N ASP A 57 14.28 -12.28 -3.03
CA ASP A 57 15.38 -11.35 -3.31
C ASP A 57 14.90 -9.92 -3.05
N PHE A 58 15.36 -9.31 -1.96
CA PHE A 58 14.99 -7.94 -1.61
C PHE A 58 15.43 -6.92 -2.67
N GLY A 59 16.51 -7.21 -3.39
CA GLY A 59 16.94 -6.35 -4.51
C GLY A 59 15.90 -6.27 -5.61
N GLY A 60 15.08 -7.30 -5.78
CA GLY A 60 14.00 -7.35 -6.75
C GLY A 60 12.72 -6.66 -6.30
N LEU A 61 12.67 -6.13 -5.07
CA LEU A 61 11.48 -5.46 -4.54
C LEU A 61 11.40 -3.96 -4.86
N LYS A 62 12.33 -3.42 -5.65
CA LYS A 62 12.29 -2.01 -6.06
C LYS A 62 10.96 -1.60 -6.70
N PRO A 63 10.34 -2.42 -7.55
CA PRO A 63 9.01 -2.08 -8.09
C PRO A 63 7.94 -1.94 -7.00
N LEU A 64 8.04 -2.67 -5.90
CA LEU A 64 7.12 -2.56 -4.78
C LEU A 64 7.26 -1.21 -4.07
N LYS A 65 8.49 -0.78 -3.80
CA LYS A 65 8.74 0.54 -3.21
C LYS A 65 8.20 1.65 -4.12
N LYS A 66 8.46 1.55 -5.42
CA LYS A 66 7.95 2.52 -6.39
C LYS A 66 6.42 2.55 -6.40
N TRP A 67 5.78 1.37 -6.35
CA TRP A 67 4.32 1.29 -6.30
C TRP A 67 3.76 2.00 -5.07
N LEU A 68 4.39 1.80 -3.90
CA LEU A 68 4.00 2.47 -2.66
C LEU A 68 4.15 3.99 -2.78
N GLU A 69 5.26 4.45 -3.33
CA GLU A 69 5.51 5.89 -3.53
C GLU A 69 4.51 6.49 -4.52
N ASP A 70 4.22 5.80 -5.62
CA ASP A 70 3.29 6.27 -6.64
C ASP A 70 1.85 6.36 -6.13
N HIS A 71 1.51 5.59 -5.10
CA HIS A 71 0.15 5.57 -4.56
C HIS A 71 0.00 6.40 -3.29
N PHE A 72 1.08 6.58 -2.51
CA PHE A 72 0.96 7.13 -1.17
C PHE A 72 1.91 8.27 -0.84
N ASP A 73 2.92 8.56 -1.66
CA ASP A 73 3.85 9.64 -1.36
C ASP A 73 3.34 10.97 -1.93
N HIS A 74 2.90 11.88 -1.06
CA HIS A 74 2.29 13.16 -1.42
C HIS A 74 1.04 12.97 -2.30
N LYS A 75 0.26 11.95 -2.01
CA LYS A 75 -0.93 11.61 -2.79
C LYS A 75 -2.20 11.83 -1.98
N THR A 76 -3.27 12.11 -2.70
CA THR A 76 -4.62 12.10 -2.14
C THR A 76 -5.36 10.92 -2.74
N ALA A 77 -5.65 9.92 -1.90
CA ALA A 77 -6.33 8.71 -2.33
C ALA A 77 -7.85 8.92 -2.20
N ILE A 78 -8.55 8.77 -3.30
CA ILE A 78 -10.00 8.99 -3.36
C ILE A 78 -10.67 7.70 -3.82
N ASP A 79 -11.72 7.31 -3.10
CA ASP A 79 -12.53 6.16 -3.48
C ASP A 79 -13.17 6.44 -4.85
N LYS A 80 -13.13 5.46 -5.74
CA LYS A 80 -13.74 5.59 -7.07
C LYS A 80 -15.23 5.91 -7.02
N ASP A 81 -15.91 5.53 -5.92
CA ASP A 81 -17.32 5.74 -5.71
C ASP A 81 -17.63 6.97 -4.84
N ASP A 82 -16.63 7.78 -4.54
CA ASP A 82 -16.82 9.02 -3.78
C ASP A 82 -17.72 9.97 -4.58
N PRO A 83 -18.85 10.41 -4.01
CA PRO A 83 -19.76 11.31 -4.73
C PRO A 83 -19.14 12.66 -5.09
N HIS A 84 -18.02 13.03 -4.47
CA HIS A 84 -17.30 14.26 -4.75
C HIS A 84 -16.04 14.08 -5.57
N LEU A 85 -15.88 12.92 -6.22
CA LEU A 85 -14.68 12.60 -7.00
C LEU A 85 -14.33 13.71 -7.99
N GLU A 86 -15.32 14.26 -8.69
CA GLU A 86 -15.08 15.32 -9.68
C GLU A 86 -14.44 16.56 -9.05
N LYS A 87 -14.84 16.90 -7.83
CA LYS A 87 -14.27 18.05 -7.11
C LYS A 87 -12.80 17.83 -6.77
N PHE A 88 -12.45 16.61 -6.38
CA PHE A 88 -11.05 16.28 -6.12
C PHE A 88 -10.23 16.30 -7.41
N MET A 89 -10.79 15.84 -8.52
CA MET A 89 -10.09 15.90 -9.80
C MET A 89 -9.85 17.33 -10.26
N GLU A 90 -10.73 18.28 -9.92
CA GLU A 90 -10.52 19.70 -10.17
C GLU A 90 -9.27 20.23 -9.44
N LEU A 91 -9.02 19.75 -8.22
CA LEU A 91 -7.80 20.12 -7.47
C LEU A 91 -6.54 19.66 -8.21
N GLN A 92 -6.58 18.50 -8.83
CA GLN A 92 -5.46 18.01 -9.62
C GLN A 92 -5.23 18.88 -10.86
N GLU A 93 -6.31 19.29 -11.52
CA GLU A 93 -6.22 20.17 -12.68
C GLU A 93 -5.57 21.52 -12.33
N LEU A 94 -5.79 21.98 -11.10
CA LEU A 94 -5.21 23.21 -10.59
C LEU A 94 -3.81 23.04 -10.00
N ASP A 95 -3.26 21.82 -10.10
CA ASP A 95 -1.96 21.46 -9.52
C ASP A 95 -1.88 21.66 -8.01
N LEU A 96 -2.99 21.40 -7.31
CA LEU A 96 -3.10 21.52 -5.86
C LEU A 96 -3.05 20.17 -5.15
N ALA A 97 -3.20 19.08 -5.87
CA ALA A 97 -3.16 17.72 -5.33
C ALA A 97 -2.83 16.74 -6.45
N GLU A 98 -2.22 15.61 -6.09
CA GLU A 98 -2.13 14.46 -6.97
C GLU A 98 -3.14 13.42 -6.50
N ILE A 99 -4.11 13.13 -7.34
CA ILE A 99 -5.21 12.23 -7.00
C ILE A 99 -4.90 10.81 -7.46
N VAL A 100 -5.06 9.86 -6.55
CA VAL A 100 -5.03 8.43 -6.87
C VAL A 100 -6.43 7.90 -6.61
N VAL A 101 -7.11 7.49 -7.67
CA VAL A 101 -8.44 6.89 -7.56
C VAL A 101 -8.28 5.41 -7.25
N MET A 102 -8.90 4.95 -6.17
CA MET A 102 -8.75 3.57 -5.69
C MET A 102 -10.11 2.91 -5.51
N ASP A 103 -10.12 1.60 -5.66
CA ASP A 103 -11.29 0.78 -5.35
C ASP A 103 -11.33 0.50 -3.84
N GLY A 104 -11.77 1.49 -3.09
CA GLY A 104 -11.78 1.48 -1.64
C GLY A 104 -10.54 2.16 -1.05
N VAL A 105 -10.74 2.87 0.05
CA VAL A 105 -9.69 3.60 0.78
C VAL A 105 -9.74 3.21 2.25
N GLY A 106 -8.68 3.55 2.99
CA GLY A 106 -8.51 3.19 4.38
C GLY A 106 -7.31 2.27 4.56
N ALA A 107 -6.80 2.16 5.79
CA ALA A 107 -5.60 1.37 6.05
C ALA A 107 -5.74 -0.08 5.58
N GLU A 108 -6.89 -0.70 5.85
CA GLU A 108 -7.15 -2.09 5.46
C GLU A 108 -7.23 -2.24 3.94
N LYS A 109 -7.85 -1.30 3.25
CA LYS A 109 -7.91 -1.32 1.78
C LYS A 109 -6.56 -1.04 1.15
N PHE A 110 -5.79 -0.14 1.72
CA PHE A 110 -4.42 0.10 1.26
C PHE A 110 -3.56 -1.15 1.43
N ALA A 111 -3.73 -1.87 2.54
CA ALA A 111 -3.06 -3.16 2.75
C ALA A 111 -3.48 -4.18 1.70
N GLU A 112 -4.76 -4.28 1.41
CA GLU A 112 -5.28 -5.21 0.40
C GLU A 112 -4.69 -4.93 -0.98
N HIS A 113 -4.69 -3.66 -1.41
CA HIS A 113 -4.12 -3.28 -2.71
C HIS A 113 -2.61 -3.54 -2.77
N ALA A 114 -1.89 -3.19 -1.72
CA ALA A 114 -0.44 -3.43 -1.64
C ALA A 114 -0.11 -4.92 -1.61
N PHE A 115 -0.90 -5.72 -0.88
CA PHE A 115 -0.76 -7.16 -0.84
C PHE A 115 -0.88 -7.77 -2.24
N ASN A 116 -1.91 -7.39 -2.97
CA ASN A 116 -2.15 -7.93 -4.31
C ASN A 116 -0.99 -7.61 -5.27
N PHE A 117 -0.46 -6.40 -5.20
CA PHE A 117 0.71 -6.04 -6.01
C PHE A 117 1.94 -6.84 -5.59
N ALA A 118 2.22 -6.90 -4.28
CA ALA A 118 3.39 -7.59 -3.76
C ALA A 118 3.35 -9.10 -4.06
N ASP A 119 2.20 -9.72 -3.88
CA ASP A 119 2.03 -11.14 -4.14
C ASP A 119 2.28 -11.48 -5.61
N LYS A 120 1.69 -10.69 -6.51
CA LYS A 120 1.91 -10.86 -7.94
C LYS A 120 3.39 -10.69 -8.30
N LEU A 121 4.03 -9.65 -7.77
CA LEU A 121 5.44 -9.36 -8.02
C LEU A 121 6.34 -10.52 -7.62
N VAL A 122 6.21 -11.01 -6.38
CA VAL A 122 7.11 -12.06 -5.89
C VAL A 122 6.83 -13.41 -6.53
N ARG A 123 5.58 -13.68 -6.91
CA ARG A 123 5.26 -14.90 -7.67
C ARG A 123 5.91 -14.86 -9.05
N GLU A 124 5.85 -13.74 -9.73
CA GLU A 124 6.50 -13.57 -11.04
C GLU A 124 8.02 -13.65 -10.94
N MET A 125 8.61 -13.06 -9.90
CA MET A 125 10.05 -13.10 -9.68
C MET A 125 10.58 -14.51 -9.41
N SER A 126 9.77 -15.36 -8.81
CA SER A 126 10.20 -16.65 -8.25
C SER A 126 9.56 -17.84 -8.94
N ASP A 127 8.83 -17.66 -10.01
CA ASP A 127 8.07 -18.71 -10.70
C ASP A 127 7.16 -19.46 -9.71
N ASP A 128 6.36 -18.68 -8.97
CA ASP A 128 5.39 -19.13 -7.96
C ASP A 128 5.99 -19.83 -6.73
N ARG A 129 7.29 -19.81 -6.56
CA ARG A 129 7.94 -20.40 -5.38
C ARG A 129 7.67 -19.57 -4.13
N CYS A 130 7.72 -18.25 -4.25
CA CYS A 130 7.50 -17.31 -3.16
C CYS A 130 6.15 -16.61 -3.32
N PHE A 131 5.51 -16.27 -2.22
CA PHE A 131 4.23 -15.58 -2.18
C PHE A 131 4.18 -14.63 -1.00
N CYS A 132 3.28 -13.67 -1.06
CA CYS A 132 3.01 -12.79 0.07
C CYS A 132 1.98 -13.45 0.99
N CYS A 133 2.30 -13.60 2.28
CA CYS A 133 1.39 -14.27 3.22
C CYS A 133 0.65 -13.28 4.11
N LEU A 134 1.23 -12.11 4.37
CA LEU A 134 0.67 -11.19 5.34
C LEU A 134 1.18 -9.79 5.07
N LEU A 135 0.33 -8.80 5.33
CA LEU A 135 0.67 -7.40 5.24
C LEU A 135 0.04 -6.64 6.39
N TYR A 136 0.84 -5.80 7.05
CA TYR A 136 0.37 -4.80 8.00
C TYR A 136 0.55 -3.41 7.41
N THR A 137 -0.43 -2.53 7.63
CA THR A 137 -0.26 -1.09 7.48
C THR A 137 -0.45 -0.42 8.81
N SER A 138 0.22 0.69 9.02
CA SER A 138 -0.01 1.51 10.20
C SER A 138 0.08 2.99 9.84
N ASP A 139 -0.57 3.80 10.67
CA ASP A 139 -0.52 5.25 10.65
C ASP A 139 0.29 5.70 11.85
N ALA A 140 1.15 6.69 11.68
CA ALA A 140 1.94 7.23 12.78
C ALA A 140 1.08 7.74 13.94
N ALA A 141 -0.16 8.14 13.68
CA ALA A 141 -1.09 8.58 14.72
C ALA A 141 -1.52 7.45 15.65
N ASP A 142 -1.39 6.18 15.23
CA ASP A 142 -1.75 5.01 16.03
C ASP A 142 -0.63 4.54 16.94
N GLU A 143 0.54 5.13 16.85
CA GLU A 143 1.71 4.83 17.66
C GLU A 143 1.82 5.83 18.81
#